data_2f8aea66245b1df5f817249ebeb8a000
#
_entry.id   2f8aea66245b1df5f817249ebeb8a000
#
_cell.length_a   1.000
_cell.length_b   1.000
_cell.length_c   1.000
_cell.angle_alpha   90.00
_cell.angle_beta   90.00
_cell.angle_gamma   90.00
#
_symmetry.space_group_name_H-M   'P 1'
#
loop_
_entity.id
_entity.type
_entity.pdbx_description
1 polymer ?
#
loop_
_entity_poly.entity_id
_entity_poly.type
_entity_poly.pdbx_seq_one_letter_code
_entity_poly.pdbx_strand_id
1 'polypeptide(L)'
;MLKVGFYLRELNFRGIANSIYIYAKNNQTILKNKSIIFYNSTALDNRPEAITEFKKKFKTIKISNLNELERINKNLKLDYIYFQRDGSKDEIVNNSKNIIHAVFPQNIFQYHGSNYAFISKWLSKTCSNNKFAFAPLPVQLLKNNQNLRAKLKIPKNAKVFGYHGGETSFDLVFVRDVIKKVVKQNENVYFLFMNIGKFFNHKRVIFTKGTFNQTQKVKFINSCDAMLHARSLGESFGLSCAEFAIKNKPIFTYGFCRQRAHFEICKNNIIPYYSYEDLNLKILSFNKDRKYNSNNLKKELSEKNTIKIFKKIL
;
A
#
# COMPACT_ATOMS: atom_id res chain seq x y z
N MET A 1 4.08 29.80 1.95
CA MET A 1 3.79 28.63 1.10
C MET A 1 5.08 27.87 0.87
N LEU A 2 5.16 26.62 1.39
CA LEU A 2 6.38 25.81 1.25
C LEU A 2 6.49 25.21 -0.16
N LYS A 3 7.73 25.01 -0.60
CA LYS A 3 8.05 24.26 -1.83
C LYS A 3 8.63 22.91 -1.43
N VAL A 4 7.93 21.82 -1.71
CA VAL A 4 8.34 20.45 -1.36
C VAL A 4 8.64 19.64 -2.62
N GLY A 5 9.87 19.16 -2.73
CA GLY A 5 10.29 18.21 -3.73
C GLY A 5 9.97 16.78 -3.24
N PHE A 6 9.25 16.01 -4.02
CA PHE A 6 8.96 14.60 -3.76
C PHE A 6 9.83 13.75 -4.68
N TYR A 7 10.77 13.01 -4.12
CA TYR A 7 11.66 12.16 -4.90
C TYR A 7 11.16 10.71 -4.94
N LEU A 8 11.15 10.15 -6.14
CA LEU A 8 10.88 8.75 -6.41
C LEU A 8 12.09 8.11 -7.12
N ARG A 9 12.61 7.03 -6.54
CA ARG A 9 13.60 6.22 -7.25
C ARG A 9 13.03 5.66 -8.55
N GLU A 10 11.76 5.21 -8.50
CA GLU A 10 11.03 4.61 -9.61
C GLU A 10 9.61 5.14 -9.66
N LEU A 11 9.14 5.49 -10.84
CA LEU A 11 7.77 5.90 -11.09
C LEU A 11 6.97 4.74 -11.68
N ASN A 12 6.34 3.95 -10.80
CA ASN A 12 5.64 2.72 -11.15
C ASN A 12 4.27 2.60 -10.42
N PHE A 13 3.65 1.41 -10.46
CA PHE A 13 2.34 1.16 -9.85
C PHE A 13 2.40 0.63 -8.40
N ARG A 14 3.57 0.64 -7.77
CA ARG A 14 3.76 0.14 -6.40
C ARG A 14 3.26 1.13 -5.35
N GLY A 15 3.17 0.65 -4.11
CA GLY A 15 2.62 1.41 -2.98
C GLY A 15 3.33 2.74 -2.69
N ILE A 16 4.65 2.81 -2.87
CA ILE A 16 5.43 4.05 -2.67
C ILE A 16 4.97 5.14 -3.65
N ALA A 17 4.93 4.86 -4.94
CA ALA A 17 4.51 5.85 -5.94
C ALA A 17 3.05 6.30 -5.70
N ASN A 18 2.15 5.37 -5.37
CA ASN A 18 0.76 5.70 -5.06
C ASN A 18 0.64 6.60 -3.81
N SER A 19 1.37 6.30 -2.74
CA SER A 19 1.32 7.12 -1.51
C SER A 19 1.95 8.51 -1.72
N ILE A 20 3.07 8.60 -2.45
CA ILE A 20 3.68 9.89 -2.80
C ILE A 20 2.73 10.73 -3.67
N TYR A 21 2.04 10.12 -4.64
CA TYR A 21 1.04 10.83 -5.44
C TYR A 21 -0.03 11.48 -4.56
N ILE A 22 -0.57 10.73 -3.59
CA ILE A 22 -1.62 11.23 -2.71
C ILE A 22 -1.05 12.30 -1.74
N TYR A 23 0.14 12.10 -1.16
CA TYR A 23 0.78 13.10 -0.32
C TYR A 23 1.08 14.40 -1.08
N ALA A 24 1.67 14.32 -2.27
CA ALA A 24 1.96 15.48 -3.10
C ALA A 24 0.69 16.24 -3.50
N LYS A 25 -0.38 15.51 -3.87
CA LYS A 25 -1.70 16.08 -4.16
C LYS A 25 -2.26 16.82 -2.94
N ASN A 26 -2.26 16.17 -1.76
CA ASN A 26 -2.82 16.75 -0.55
C ASN A 26 -1.98 17.91 0.01
N ASN A 27 -0.66 17.86 -0.19
CA ASN A 27 0.23 18.98 0.09
C ASN A 27 -0.17 20.23 -0.73
N GLN A 28 -0.56 20.07 -2.00
CA GLN A 28 -1.06 21.18 -2.83
C GLN A 28 -2.49 21.60 -2.46
N THR A 29 -3.39 20.63 -2.35
CA THR A 29 -4.84 20.93 -2.26
C THR A 29 -5.28 21.29 -0.85
N ILE A 30 -4.70 20.67 0.17
CA ILE A 30 -5.09 20.85 1.59
C ILE A 30 -4.12 21.78 2.32
N LEU A 31 -2.80 21.55 2.21
CA LEU A 31 -1.80 22.39 2.90
C LEU A 31 -1.47 23.68 2.13
N LYS A 32 -1.93 23.81 0.87
CA LYS A 32 -1.66 24.97 0.00
C LYS A 32 -0.18 25.22 -0.27
N ASN A 33 0.63 24.17 -0.23
CA ASN A 33 2.04 24.22 -0.57
C ASN A 33 2.27 23.87 -2.05
N LYS A 34 3.48 24.07 -2.56
CA LYS A 34 3.87 23.66 -3.91
C LYS A 34 4.54 22.30 -3.86
N SER A 35 4.08 21.34 -4.68
CA SER A 35 4.68 20.03 -4.84
C SER A 35 5.36 19.92 -6.20
N ILE A 36 6.61 19.46 -6.21
CA ILE A 36 7.37 19.17 -7.43
C ILE A 36 7.84 17.72 -7.33
N ILE A 37 7.61 16.94 -8.37
CA ILE A 37 8.01 15.54 -8.41
C ILE A 37 9.35 15.39 -9.12
N PHE A 38 10.24 14.63 -8.51
CA PHE A 38 11.51 14.21 -9.13
C PHE A 38 11.54 12.69 -9.21
N TYR A 39 11.99 12.16 -10.34
CA TYR A 39 12.16 10.71 -10.48
C TYR A 39 13.45 10.39 -11.22
N ASN A 40 14.07 9.25 -10.84
CA ASN A 40 15.26 8.78 -11.52
C ASN A 40 14.88 8.20 -12.89
N SER A 41 15.37 8.85 -13.96
CA SER A 41 15.05 8.47 -15.34
C SER A 41 15.75 7.18 -15.79
N THR A 42 16.82 6.76 -15.11
CA THR A 42 17.59 5.57 -15.45
C THR A 42 17.07 4.29 -14.80
N ALA A 43 16.06 4.42 -13.90
CA ALA A 43 15.49 3.27 -13.23
C ALA A 43 14.68 2.38 -14.18
N LEU A 44 14.95 1.08 -14.16
CA LEU A 44 14.37 0.09 -15.09
C LEU A 44 12.87 -0.15 -14.90
N ASP A 45 12.35 0.07 -13.68
CA ASP A 45 10.93 -0.17 -13.38
C ASP A 45 10.05 1.09 -13.52
N ASN A 46 10.53 2.10 -14.24
CA ASN A 46 9.69 3.23 -14.63
C ASN A 46 8.60 2.80 -15.61
N ARG A 47 7.36 3.24 -15.37
CA ARG A 47 6.20 2.93 -16.22
C ARG A 47 5.67 4.20 -16.89
N PRO A 48 5.60 4.25 -18.23
CA PRO A 48 5.16 5.43 -18.97
C PRO A 48 3.78 5.94 -18.53
N GLU A 49 2.86 5.03 -18.22
CA GLU A 49 1.51 5.37 -17.78
C GLU A 49 1.54 6.07 -16.40
N ALA A 50 2.38 5.60 -15.48
CA ALA A 50 2.55 6.23 -14.17
C ALA A 50 3.17 7.64 -14.32
N ILE A 51 4.21 7.78 -15.14
CA ILE A 51 4.84 9.08 -15.44
C ILE A 51 3.79 10.05 -16.00
N THR A 52 2.96 9.60 -16.92
CA THR A 52 1.89 10.40 -17.54
C THR A 52 0.90 10.88 -16.49
N GLU A 53 0.46 10.02 -15.57
CA GLU A 53 -0.49 10.41 -14.51
C GLU A 53 0.11 11.44 -13.55
N PHE A 54 1.39 11.31 -13.19
CA PHE A 54 2.07 12.32 -12.37
C PHE A 54 2.20 13.66 -13.10
N LYS A 55 2.57 13.66 -14.39
CA LYS A 55 2.70 14.88 -15.21
C LYS A 55 1.37 15.63 -15.39
N LYS A 56 0.24 14.94 -15.43
CA LYS A 56 -1.09 15.59 -15.47
C LYS A 56 -1.37 16.44 -14.23
N LYS A 57 -0.78 16.11 -13.10
CA LYS A 57 -1.11 16.74 -11.81
C LYS A 57 0.00 17.62 -11.24
N PHE A 58 1.25 17.34 -11.56
CA PHE A 58 2.41 17.96 -10.94
C PHE A 58 3.43 18.40 -11.98
N LYS A 59 4.20 19.46 -11.63
CA LYS A 59 5.49 19.69 -12.30
C LYS A 59 6.37 18.49 -11.98
N THR A 60 6.70 17.69 -13.01
CA THR A 60 7.46 16.43 -12.89
C THR A 60 8.76 16.56 -13.67
N ILE A 61 9.88 16.38 -12.99
CA ILE A 61 11.23 16.56 -13.52
C ILE A 61 11.95 15.21 -13.47
N LYS A 62 12.49 14.77 -14.58
CA LYS A 62 13.38 13.63 -14.65
C LYS A 62 14.80 14.04 -14.25
N ILE A 63 15.48 13.20 -13.51
CA ILE A 63 16.88 13.37 -13.11
C ILE A 63 17.62 12.03 -13.27
N SER A 64 18.92 12.08 -13.45
CA SER A 64 19.76 10.88 -13.52
C SER A 64 20.29 10.46 -12.14
N ASN A 65 20.50 11.43 -11.23
CA ASN A 65 21.05 11.22 -9.88
C ASN A 65 20.69 12.42 -8.96
N LEU A 66 21.05 12.32 -7.67
CA LEU A 66 20.75 13.39 -6.70
C LEU A 66 21.63 14.64 -6.89
N ASN A 67 22.83 14.53 -7.46
CA ASN A 67 23.67 15.72 -7.78
C ASN A 67 22.98 16.59 -8.83
N GLU A 68 22.28 15.99 -9.80
CA GLU A 68 21.47 16.76 -10.75
C GLU A 68 20.30 17.46 -10.06
N LEU A 69 19.66 16.81 -9.08
CA LEU A 69 18.63 17.44 -8.26
C LEU A 69 19.19 18.63 -7.48
N GLU A 70 20.37 18.50 -6.86
CA GLU A 70 21.03 19.62 -6.15
C GLU A 70 21.27 20.81 -7.08
N ARG A 71 21.77 20.57 -8.29
CA ARG A 71 22.00 21.62 -9.29
C ARG A 71 20.70 22.33 -9.66
N ILE A 72 19.64 21.58 -9.91
CA ILE A 72 18.31 22.12 -10.21
C ILE A 72 17.74 22.89 -9.01
N ASN A 73 17.99 22.40 -7.78
CA ASN A 73 17.47 23.00 -6.56
C ASN A 73 18.06 24.37 -6.26
N LYS A 74 19.27 24.71 -6.73
CA LYS A 74 19.85 26.07 -6.62
C LYS A 74 18.87 27.13 -7.16
N ASN A 75 18.14 26.80 -8.24
CA ASN A 75 17.17 27.70 -8.86
C ASN A 75 15.76 27.55 -8.28
N LEU A 76 15.35 26.33 -7.90
CA LEU A 76 14.02 26.06 -7.39
C LEU A 76 13.83 26.53 -5.94
N LYS A 77 14.91 26.50 -5.14
CA LYS A 77 14.92 26.84 -3.70
C LYS A 77 13.82 26.08 -2.95
N LEU A 78 13.93 24.74 -2.97
CA LEU A 78 13.01 23.86 -2.23
C LEU A 78 13.27 23.97 -0.74
N ASP A 79 12.21 24.11 0.06
CA ASP A 79 12.30 24.10 1.52
C ASP A 79 12.60 22.69 2.03
N TYR A 80 11.99 21.70 1.40
CA TYR A 80 12.13 20.28 1.76
C TYR A 80 12.23 19.40 0.53
N ILE A 81 13.00 18.30 0.68
CA ILE A 81 12.95 17.15 -0.23
C ILE A 81 12.50 15.94 0.58
N TYR A 82 11.41 15.36 0.14
CA TYR A 82 10.78 14.19 0.76
C TYR A 82 11.16 12.91 0.04
N PHE A 83 11.71 11.98 0.80
CA PHE A 83 12.09 10.65 0.38
C PHE A 83 11.25 9.60 1.09
N GLN A 84 10.46 8.84 0.36
CA GLN A 84 9.83 7.62 0.87
C GLN A 84 10.58 6.42 0.32
N ARG A 85 11.35 5.77 1.18
CA ARG A 85 12.27 4.69 0.82
C ARG A 85 12.40 3.67 1.95
N ASP A 86 13.22 2.62 1.76
CA ASP A 86 13.41 1.55 2.74
C ASP A 86 13.83 2.05 4.13
N GLY A 87 14.53 3.18 4.20
CA GLY A 87 14.95 3.85 5.43
C GLY A 87 16.41 3.62 5.81
N SER A 88 17.15 2.75 5.09
CA SER A 88 18.59 2.62 5.26
C SER A 88 19.31 3.92 4.88
N LYS A 89 20.45 4.15 5.52
CA LYS A 89 21.28 5.35 5.27
C LYS A 89 21.73 5.36 3.81
N ASP A 90 21.41 6.44 3.13
CA ASP A 90 21.62 6.60 1.69
C ASP A 90 21.82 8.08 1.36
N GLU A 91 22.19 8.41 0.14
CA GLU A 91 22.42 9.76 -0.33
C GLU A 91 21.21 10.67 -0.09
N ILE A 92 21.49 11.91 0.28
CA ILE A 92 20.53 12.99 0.47
C ILE A 92 20.96 14.22 -0.34
N VAL A 93 20.14 15.24 -0.37
CA VAL A 93 20.40 16.50 -1.09
C VAL A 93 20.93 17.54 -0.11
N ASN A 94 22.18 18.02 -0.29
CA ASN A 94 22.86 18.86 0.70
C ASN A 94 22.29 20.30 0.80
N ASN A 95 21.69 20.82 -0.25
CA ASN A 95 21.20 22.21 -0.31
C ASN A 95 19.68 22.33 -0.01
N SER A 96 19.14 21.40 0.77
CA SER A 96 17.74 21.42 1.25
C SER A 96 17.60 20.60 2.53
N LYS A 97 16.50 20.81 3.27
CA LYS A 97 16.12 19.90 4.36
C LYS A 97 15.56 18.62 3.78
N ASN A 98 16.03 17.47 4.30
CA ASN A 98 15.65 16.16 3.81
C ASN A 98 14.75 15.45 4.80
N ILE A 99 13.60 14.95 4.34
CA ILE A 99 12.67 14.18 5.14
C ILE A 99 12.75 12.73 4.67
N ILE A 100 13.15 11.84 5.56
CA ILE A 100 13.22 10.41 5.30
C ILE A 100 11.98 9.74 5.91
N HIS A 101 11.16 9.13 5.06
CA HIS A 101 9.96 8.41 5.47
C HIS A 101 10.18 6.92 5.21
N ALA A 102 10.64 6.20 6.25
CA ALA A 102 11.07 4.83 6.18
C ALA A 102 9.90 3.86 6.07
N VAL A 103 9.94 2.99 5.05
CA VAL A 103 8.88 2.00 4.78
C VAL A 103 9.16 0.63 5.38
N PHE A 104 10.41 0.36 5.82
CA PHE A 104 10.78 -0.91 6.45
C PHE A 104 11.44 -0.71 7.81
N PRO A 105 11.54 -1.78 8.63
CA PRO A 105 12.27 -1.72 9.90
C PRO A 105 13.75 -1.35 9.68
N GLN A 106 14.21 -0.38 10.46
CA GLN A 106 15.61 0.05 10.47
C GLN A 106 16.11 0.21 11.90
N ASN A 107 17.40 -0.04 12.12
CA ASN A 107 18.05 0.27 13.40
C ASN A 107 18.45 1.76 13.47
N ILE A 108 18.81 2.22 14.67
CA ILE A 108 19.10 3.63 14.94
C ILE A 108 20.31 4.19 14.15
N PHE A 109 21.25 3.34 13.72
CA PHE A 109 22.43 3.78 12.95
C PHE A 109 22.11 4.13 11.50
N GLN A 110 20.91 3.79 11.04
CA GLN A 110 20.41 4.11 9.70
C GLN A 110 19.74 5.48 9.62
N TYR A 111 19.48 6.14 10.76
CA TYR A 111 18.78 7.42 10.77
C TYR A 111 19.62 8.55 10.19
N HIS A 112 19.04 9.28 9.27
CA HIS A 112 19.70 10.35 8.53
C HIS A 112 18.66 11.37 8.01
N GLY A 113 19.15 12.45 7.38
CA GLY A 113 18.31 13.55 6.92
C GLY A 113 18.02 14.54 8.04
N SER A 114 17.24 15.57 7.72
CA SER A 114 16.82 16.59 8.71
C SER A 114 15.72 16.09 9.63
N ASN A 115 14.79 15.31 9.06
CA ASN A 115 13.72 14.65 9.78
C ASN A 115 13.62 13.17 9.32
N TYR A 116 13.48 12.27 10.28
CA TYR A 116 13.29 10.85 10.03
C TYR A 116 11.97 10.40 10.65
N ALA A 117 11.13 9.72 9.88
CA ALA A 117 9.83 9.23 10.31
C ALA A 117 9.55 7.85 9.73
N PHE A 118 8.64 7.11 10.36
CA PHE A 118 8.17 5.81 9.89
C PHE A 118 6.77 5.90 9.29
N ILE A 119 6.43 4.98 8.38
CA ILE A 119 5.10 4.93 7.76
C ILE A 119 4.01 4.37 8.68
N SER A 120 4.35 3.80 9.83
CA SER A 120 3.39 3.25 10.77
C SER A 120 3.83 3.43 12.23
N LYS A 121 2.84 3.49 13.12
CA LYS A 121 3.08 3.50 14.57
C LYS A 121 3.83 2.25 15.02
N TRP A 122 3.51 1.09 14.43
CA TRP A 122 4.19 -0.18 14.71
C TRP A 122 5.69 -0.08 14.44
N LEU A 123 6.10 0.47 13.27
CA LEU A 123 7.52 0.68 12.95
C LEU A 123 8.19 1.66 13.93
N SER A 124 7.56 2.80 14.23
CA SER A 124 8.09 3.77 15.17
C SER A 124 8.33 3.14 16.55
N LYS A 125 7.35 2.38 17.04
CA LYS A 125 7.47 1.65 18.32
C LYS A 125 8.58 0.60 18.28
N THR A 126 8.57 -0.25 17.24
CA THR A 126 9.48 -1.41 17.16
C THR A 126 10.93 -1.00 16.90
N CYS A 127 11.15 0.01 16.06
CA CYS A 127 12.50 0.40 15.61
C CYS A 127 13.13 1.50 16.48
N SER A 128 12.33 2.33 17.13
CA SER A 128 12.84 3.50 17.87
C SER A 128 12.23 3.71 19.25
N ASN A 129 11.42 2.78 19.73
CA ASN A 129 10.63 2.96 20.96
C ASN A 129 9.85 4.30 21.01
N ASN A 130 9.23 4.66 19.87
CA ASN A 130 8.51 5.91 19.62
C ASN A 130 9.36 7.19 19.68
N LYS A 131 10.69 7.12 19.65
CA LYS A 131 11.56 8.32 19.58
C LYS A 131 11.37 9.10 18.30
N PHE A 132 11.12 8.41 17.19
CA PHE A 132 10.86 9.04 15.89
C PHE A 132 9.37 9.05 15.58
N ALA A 133 8.93 10.13 14.96
CA ALA A 133 7.56 10.31 14.53
C ALA A 133 7.13 9.24 13.52
N PHE A 134 5.83 9.08 13.34
CA PHE A 134 5.29 8.33 12.20
C PHE A 134 4.25 9.18 11.47
N ALA A 135 4.13 8.94 10.16
CA ALA A 135 3.05 9.47 9.36
C ALA A 135 2.41 8.31 8.56
N PRO A 136 1.14 7.96 8.82
CA PRO A 136 0.50 6.81 8.18
C PRO A 136 0.26 7.09 6.70
N LEU A 137 0.46 6.09 5.85
CA LEU A 137 0.18 6.23 4.42
C LEU A 137 -1.30 6.57 4.19
N PRO A 138 -1.62 7.51 3.29
CA PRO A 138 -3.00 7.84 2.97
C PRO A 138 -3.64 6.69 2.19
N VAL A 139 -4.85 6.32 2.59
CA VAL A 139 -5.64 5.30 1.90
C VAL A 139 -6.85 5.96 1.27
N GLN A 140 -6.82 6.05 -0.05
CA GLN A 140 -7.91 6.64 -0.83
C GLN A 140 -8.51 5.59 -1.76
N LEU A 141 -9.81 5.39 -1.63
CA LEU A 141 -10.59 4.62 -2.59
C LEU A 141 -11.74 5.47 -3.12
N LEU A 142 -11.96 5.40 -4.42
CA LEU A 142 -13.09 6.06 -5.06
C LEU A 142 -14.42 5.51 -4.52
N LYS A 143 -15.41 6.39 -4.38
CA LYS A 143 -16.79 5.98 -4.09
C LYS A 143 -17.37 5.29 -5.32
N ASN A 144 -17.43 3.99 -5.29
CA ASN A 144 -17.97 3.15 -6.35
C ASN A 144 -18.50 1.84 -5.74
N ASN A 145 -19.70 1.43 -6.14
CA ASN A 145 -20.34 0.19 -5.68
C ASN A 145 -20.33 -0.91 -6.75
N GLN A 146 -19.82 -0.63 -7.95
CA GLN A 146 -19.70 -1.63 -9.00
C GLN A 146 -18.66 -2.69 -8.62
N ASN A 147 -18.87 -3.90 -9.15
CA ASN A 147 -17.94 -5.04 -8.99
C ASN A 147 -17.71 -5.74 -10.33
N LEU A 148 -16.84 -6.74 -10.32
CA LEU A 148 -16.45 -7.50 -11.51
C LEU A 148 -17.13 -8.89 -11.58
N ARG A 149 -18.02 -9.25 -10.62
CA ARG A 149 -18.55 -10.63 -10.53
C ARG A 149 -19.22 -11.09 -11.80
N ALA A 150 -20.12 -10.29 -12.39
CA ALA A 150 -20.79 -10.65 -13.64
C ALA A 150 -19.79 -10.83 -14.79
N LYS A 151 -18.85 -9.90 -14.96
CA LYS A 151 -17.78 -9.98 -15.98
C LYS A 151 -16.91 -11.21 -15.82
N LEU A 152 -16.64 -11.63 -14.57
CA LEU A 152 -15.79 -12.78 -14.25
C LEU A 152 -16.61 -14.09 -14.08
N LYS A 153 -17.90 -14.06 -14.39
CA LYS A 153 -18.83 -15.22 -14.25
C LYS A 153 -18.83 -15.81 -12.83
N ILE A 154 -18.72 -14.96 -11.80
CA ILE A 154 -18.77 -15.34 -10.39
C ILE A 154 -20.22 -15.26 -9.92
N PRO A 155 -20.84 -16.34 -9.39
CA PRO A 155 -22.21 -16.34 -8.88
C PRO A 155 -22.41 -15.32 -7.74
N LYS A 156 -23.62 -14.74 -7.62
CA LYS A 156 -23.94 -13.75 -6.58
C LYS A 156 -23.80 -14.34 -5.16
N ASN A 157 -24.16 -15.59 -4.98
CA ASN A 157 -24.11 -16.30 -3.70
C ASN A 157 -22.70 -16.80 -3.34
N ALA A 158 -21.73 -16.81 -4.29
CA ALA A 158 -20.39 -17.28 -4.04
C ALA A 158 -19.67 -16.47 -2.95
N LYS A 159 -18.85 -17.17 -2.15
CA LYS A 159 -17.87 -16.57 -1.24
C LYS A 159 -16.61 -16.27 -2.05
N VAL A 160 -16.16 -15.02 -2.06
CA VAL A 160 -15.01 -14.58 -2.85
C VAL A 160 -13.91 -14.06 -1.94
N PHE A 161 -12.78 -14.74 -1.92
CA PHE A 161 -11.57 -14.28 -1.24
C PHE A 161 -10.64 -13.62 -2.25
N GLY A 162 -10.21 -12.41 -1.95
CA GLY A 162 -9.36 -11.65 -2.86
C GLY A 162 -8.02 -11.25 -2.27
N TYR A 163 -7.04 -11.02 -3.15
CA TYR A 163 -5.78 -10.41 -2.78
C TYR A 163 -5.22 -9.58 -3.94
N HIS A 164 -4.68 -8.41 -3.63
CA HIS A 164 -3.86 -7.64 -4.56
C HIS A 164 -2.58 -7.16 -3.88
N GLY A 165 -1.49 -7.15 -4.61
CA GLY A 165 -0.19 -6.77 -4.06
C GLY A 165 0.92 -6.75 -5.10
N GLY A 166 2.16 -6.87 -4.65
CA GLY A 166 3.30 -7.13 -5.52
C GLY A 166 3.24 -8.55 -6.08
N GLU A 167 3.73 -8.77 -7.29
CA GLU A 167 3.61 -10.04 -8.02
C GLU A 167 4.04 -11.28 -7.20
N THR A 168 5.07 -11.12 -6.37
CA THR A 168 5.64 -12.19 -5.53
C THR A 168 5.16 -12.17 -4.07
N SER A 169 4.26 -11.25 -3.69
CA SER A 169 3.89 -11.03 -2.29
C SER A 169 2.87 -12.03 -1.71
N PHE A 170 2.36 -12.97 -2.52
CA PHE A 170 1.53 -14.09 -2.08
C PHE A 170 2.41 -15.33 -1.96
N ASP A 171 3.26 -15.39 -0.92
CA ASP A 171 4.43 -16.27 -0.85
C ASP A 171 4.29 -17.49 0.07
N LEU A 172 3.22 -17.59 0.86
CA LEU A 172 2.97 -18.77 1.71
C LEU A 172 2.47 -19.97 0.88
N VAL A 173 3.34 -20.94 0.68
CA VAL A 173 3.07 -22.13 -0.15
C VAL A 173 1.85 -22.90 0.37
N PHE A 174 1.77 -23.18 1.69
CA PHE A 174 0.65 -23.91 2.27
C PHE A 174 -0.71 -23.24 2.02
N VAL A 175 -0.76 -21.89 1.91
CA VAL A 175 -2.00 -21.17 1.57
C VAL A 175 -2.44 -21.47 0.15
N ARG A 176 -1.50 -21.60 -0.80
CA ARG A 176 -1.80 -22.03 -2.17
C ARG A 176 -2.36 -23.44 -2.20
N ASP A 177 -1.88 -24.33 -1.33
CA ASP A 177 -2.38 -25.71 -1.22
C ASP A 177 -3.76 -25.77 -0.56
N VAL A 178 -4.04 -24.93 0.45
CA VAL A 178 -5.41 -24.74 0.98
C VAL A 178 -6.35 -24.29 -0.13
N ILE A 179 -5.97 -23.34 -0.97
CA ILE A 179 -6.79 -22.87 -2.10
C ILE A 179 -7.14 -24.03 -3.03
N LYS A 180 -6.13 -24.86 -3.41
CA LYS A 180 -6.32 -26.04 -4.27
C LYS A 180 -7.31 -27.03 -3.65
N LYS A 181 -7.23 -27.27 -2.33
CA LYS A 181 -8.14 -28.15 -1.60
C LYS A 181 -9.55 -27.58 -1.54
N VAL A 182 -9.69 -26.33 -1.13
CA VAL A 182 -11.00 -25.68 -0.95
C VAL A 182 -11.79 -25.66 -2.24
N VAL A 183 -11.19 -25.32 -3.39
CA VAL A 183 -11.93 -25.33 -4.67
C VAL A 183 -12.34 -26.72 -5.14
N LYS A 184 -11.71 -27.80 -4.64
CA LYS A 184 -12.16 -29.17 -4.89
C LYS A 184 -13.34 -29.55 -4.00
N GLN A 185 -13.36 -29.09 -2.75
CA GLN A 185 -14.33 -29.43 -1.74
C GLN A 185 -15.62 -28.59 -1.77
N ASN A 186 -15.54 -27.35 -2.24
CA ASN A 186 -16.66 -26.41 -2.18
C ASN A 186 -16.82 -25.62 -3.47
N GLU A 187 -17.92 -25.84 -4.17
CA GLU A 187 -18.19 -25.21 -5.46
C GLU A 187 -18.56 -23.72 -5.35
N ASN A 188 -18.91 -23.27 -4.16
CA ASN A 188 -19.35 -21.89 -3.93
C ASN A 188 -18.22 -20.96 -3.42
N VAL A 189 -16.95 -21.42 -3.42
CA VAL A 189 -15.81 -20.61 -3.02
C VAL A 189 -14.95 -20.25 -4.23
N TYR A 190 -14.63 -18.97 -4.36
CA TYR A 190 -13.82 -18.39 -5.42
C TYR A 190 -12.63 -17.60 -4.83
N PHE A 191 -11.53 -17.59 -5.57
CA PHE A 191 -10.35 -16.80 -5.24
C PHE A 191 -10.05 -15.86 -6.39
N LEU A 192 -9.83 -14.57 -6.07
CA LEU A 192 -9.62 -13.52 -7.04
C LEU A 192 -8.32 -12.78 -6.74
N PHE A 193 -7.38 -12.80 -7.68
CA PHE A 193 -6.06 -12.20 -7.54
C PHE A 193 -5.84 -11.07 -8.54
N MET A 194 -5.21 -9.97 -8.09
CA MET A 194 -4.78 -8.89 -8.97
C MET A 194 -3.28 -8.65 -8.77
N ASN A 195 -2.54 -8.65 -9.89
CA ASN A 195 -1.09 -8.45 -9.91
C ASN A 195 -0.30 -9.51 -9.12
N ILE A 196 -0.78 -10.76 -9.13
CA ILE A 196 -0.12 -11.91 -8.50
C ILE A 196 0.22 -12.93 -9.58
N GLY A 197 1.44 -13.49 -9.49
CA GLY A 197 1.88 -14.55 -10.39
C GLY A 197 0.96 -15.78 -10.33
N LYS A 198 0.59 -16.32 -11.48
CA LYS A 198 -0.32 -17.47 -11.57
C LYS A 198 0.37 -18.72 -11.00
N PHE A 199 -0.23 -19.34 -9.99
CA PHE A 199 0.28 -20.55 -9.32
C PHE A 199 -0.61 -21.77 -9.46
N PHE A 200 -1.83 -21.62 -9.97
CA PHE A 200 -2.79 -22.71 -10.16
C PHE A 200 -3.78 -22.40 -11.28
N ASN A 201 -4.14 -23.41 -12.07
CA ASN A 201 -5.12 -23.27 -13.14
C ASN A 201 -6.44 -23.92 -12.74
N HIS A 202 -7.46 -23.12 -12.43
CA HIS A 202 -8.78 -23.60 -12.05
C HIS A 202 -9.84 -22.51 -12.31
N LYS A 203 -11.05 -22.86 -12.77
CA LYS A 203 -12.13 -21.91 -13.11
C LYS A 203 -12.54 -20.96 -11.98
N ARG A 204 -12.33 -21.36 -10.72
CA ARG A 204 -12.65 -20.57 -9.52
C ARG A 204 -11.43 -19.91 -8.87
N VAL A 205 -10.26 -19.96 -9.52
CA VAL A 205 -9.05 -19.26 -9.10
C VAL A 205 -8.65 -18.31 -10.21
N ILE A 206 -9.06 -17.06 -10.09
CA ILE A 206 -9.05 -16.06 -11.17
C ILE A 206 -7.91 -15.07 -10.94
N PHE A 207 -7.07 -14.87 -11.95
CA PHE A 207 -5.97 -13.91 -11.92
C PHE A 207 -6.25 -12.78 -12.91
N THR A 208 -6.08 -11.53 -12.45
CA THR A 208 -6.21 -10.32 -13.26
C THR A 208 -4.90 -9.55 -13.27
N LYS A 209 -4.67 -8.78 -14.34
CA LYS A 209 -3.51 -7.89 -14.43
C LYS A 209 -3.58 -6.80 -13.36
N GLY A 210 -2.40 -6.32 -12.93
CA GLY A 210 -2.28 -5.12 -12.10
C GLY A 210 -2.84 -3.89 -12.83
N THR A 211 -3.29 -2.90 -12.05
CA THR A 211 -3.82 -1.66 -12.61
C THR A 211 -3.48 -0.46 -11.74
N PHE A 212 -3.20 0.68 -12.38
CA PHE A 212 -3.14 1.99 -11.73
C PHE A 212 -4.52 2.68 -11.68
N ASN A 213 -5.49 2.16 -12.42
CA ASN A 213 -6.84 2.70 -12.48
C ASN A 213 -7.59 2.42 -11.17
N GLN A 214 -7.81 3.47 -10.38
CA GLN A 214 -8.46 3.39 -9.07
C GLN A 214 -9.89 2.83 -9.16
N THR A 215 -10.61 3.09 -10.26
CA THR A 215 -11.96 2.52 -10.48
C THR A 215 -11.90 1.01 -10.62
N GLN A 216 -10.94 0.47 -11.38
CA GLN A 216 -10.77 -0.97 -11.53
C GLN A 216 -10.35 -1.63 -10.22
N LYS A 217 -9.46 -1.00 -9.46
CA LYS A 217 -9.07 -1.50 -8.13
C LYS A 217 -10.26 -1.57 -7.17
N VAL A 218 -11.10 -0.54 -7.13
CA VAL A 218 -12.30 -0.53 -6.29
C VAL A 218 -13.30 -1.60 -6.74
N LYS A 219 -13.54 -1.78 -8.04
CA LYS A 219 -14.39 -2.86 -8.57
C LYS A 219 -13.86 -4.24 -8.16
N PHE A 220 -12.53 -4.43 -8.19
CA PHE A 220 -11.90 -5.66 -7.72
C PHE A 220 -12.20 -5.91 -6.23
N ILE A 221 -11.93 -4.94 -5.35
CA ILE A 221 -12.19 -5.07 -3.90
C ILE A 221 -13.68 -5.30 -3.63
N ASN A 222 -14.57 -4.61 -4.34
CA ASN A 222 -16.02 -4.80 -4.22
C ASN A 222 -16.49 -6.20 -4.67
N SER A 223 -15.72 -6.88 -5.53
CA SER A 223 -16.01 -8.25 -5.96
C SER A 223 -15.75 -9.28 -4.86
N CYS A 224 -14.91 -8.95 -3.88
CA CYS A 224 -14.49 -9.83 -2.82
C CYS A 224 -15.38 -9.68 -1.57
N ASP A 225 -15.59 -10.77 -0.84
CA ASP A 225 -16.25 -10.76 0.48
C ASP A 225 -15.23 -10.62 1.61
N ALA A 226 -14.01 -11.12 1.39
CA ALA A 226 -12.90 -11.04 2.31
C ALA A 226 -11.56 -10.91 1.56
N MET A 227 -10.53 -10.44 2.26
CA MET A 227 -9.14 -10.55 1.80
C MET A 227 -8.51 -11.84 2.30
N LEU A 228 -7.74 -12.51 1.44
CA LEU A 228 -6.82 -13.58 1.83
C LEU A 228 -5.38 -13.07 1.68
N HIS A 229 -4.80 -12.62 2.78
CA HIS A 229 -3.44 -12.10 2.83
C HIS A 229 -2.47 -13.22 3.23
N ALA A 230 -1.54 -13.56 2.35
CA ALA A 230 -0.62 -14.70 2.50
C ALA A 230 0.83 -14.30 2.27
N ARG A 231 1.30 -13.33 3.06
CA ARG A 231 2.68 -12.86 3.04
C ARG A 231 3.41 -13.28 4.30
N SER A 232 4.49 -14.06 4.15
CA SER A 232 5.29 -14.58 5.28
C SER A 232 5.91 -13.46 6.12
N LEU A 233 6.43 -12.43 5.45
CA LEU A 233 7.00 -11.26 6.13
C LEU A 233 5.94 -10.43 6.88
N GLY A 234 4.69 -10.46 6.46
CA GLY A 234 3.66 -9.53 6.92
C GLY A 234 3.80 -8.13 6.30
N GLU A 235 3.32 -7.10 7.01
CA GLU A 235 3.26 -5.75 6.46
C GLU A 235 3.80 -4.70 7.45
N SER A 236 4.67 -3.83 6.93
CA SER A 236 5.16 -2.64 7.65
C SER A 236 4.12 -1.51 7.75
N PHE A 237 3.10 -1.55 6.87
CA PHE A 237 1.86 -0.78 6.91
C PHE A 237 0.69 -1.65 6.43
N GLY A 238 0.73 -2.16 5.20
CA GLY A 238 -0.31 -2.98 4.58
C GLY A 238 -1.38 -2.14 3.89
N LEU A 239 -1.00 -1.40 2.84
CA LEU A 239 -1.95 -0.61 2.05
C LEU A 239 -3.11 -1.43 1.53
N SER A 240 -2.85 -2.61 0.96
CA SER A 240 -3.90 -3.50 0.47
C SER A 240 -4.83 -3.98 1.58
N CYS A 241 -4.28 -4.32 2.76
CA CYS A 241 -5.09 -4.68 3.92
C CYS A 241 -5.99 -3.51 4.36
N ALA A 242 -5.43 -2.29 4.46
CA ALA A 242 -6.18 -1.11 4.81
C ALA A 242 -7.27 -0.78 3.78
N GLU A 243 -7.01 -0.96 2.48
CA GLU A 243 -7.98 -0.76 1.40
C GLU A 243 -9.16 -1.74 1.50
N PHE A 244 -8.93 -3.01 1.83
CA PHE A 244 -10.01 -3.96 2.12
C PHE A 244 -10.75 -3.59 3.41
N ALA A 245 -10.04 -3.25 4.48
CA ALA A 245 -10.63 -2.90 5.77
C ALA A 245 -11.56 -1.68 5.65
N ILE A 246 -11.16 -0.58 4.97
CA ILE A 246 -12.02 0.59 4.80
C ILE A 246 -13.27 0.31 3.93
N LYS A 247 -13.30 -0.80 3.19
CA LYS A 247 -14.49 -1.33 2.52
C LYS A 247 -15.27 -2.32 3.41
N ASN A 248 -14.99 -2.35 4.71
CA ASN A 248 -15.63 -3.23 5.69
C ASN A 248 -15.43 -4.73 5.36
N LYS A 249 -14.31 -5.09 4.73
CA LYS A 249 -13.99 -6.48 4.41
C LYS A 249 -13.07 -7.07 5.47
N PRO A 250 -13.33 -8.28 5.98
CA PRO A 250 -12.39 -8.99 6.85
C PRO A 250 -11.13 -9.41 6.08
N ILE A 251 -10.05 -9.57 6.83
CA ILE A 251 -8.73 -9.87 6.31
C ILE A 251 -8.22 -11.14 7.01
N PHE A 252 -8.20 -12.23 6.26
CA PHE A 252 -7.55 -13.47 6.69
C PHE A 252 -6.05 -13.28 6.51
N THR A 253 -5.26 -13.30 7.57
CA THR A 253 -3.82 -13.02 7.53
C THR A 253 -3.03 -13.99 8.40
N TYR A 254 -1.79 -14.29 8.00
CA TYR A 254 -0.91 -15.19 8.73
C TYR A 254 -0.51 -14.60 10.08
N GLY A 255 -0.78 -15.35 11.16
CA GLY A 255 -0.60 -14.87 12.54
C GLY A 255 0.85 -14.81 13.00
N PHE A 256 1.77 -15.59 12.39
CA PHE A 256 3.19 -15.63 12.75
C PHE A 256 4.09 -14.75 11.86
N CYS A 257 3.52 -13.82 11.10
CA CYS A 257 4.31 -12.91 10.29
C CYS A 257 5.15 -11.95 11.15
N ARG A 258 6.33 -11.56 10.64
CA ARG A 258 7.32 -10.74 11.36
C ARG A 258 6.90 -9.27 11.48
N GLN A 259 6.35 -8.69 10.40
CA GLN A 259 5.87 -7.31 10.36
C GLN A 259 4.37 -7.27 10.59
N ARG A 260 3.94 -6.59 11.64
CA ARG A 260 2.57 -6.70 12.17
C ARG A 260 1.77 -5.39 12.15
N ALA A 261 2.22 -4.37 11.39
CA ALA A 261 1.54 -3.08 11.37
C ALA A 261 0.07 -3.19 10.91
N HIS A 262 -0.24 -4.07 9.94
CA HIS A 262 -1.61 -4.30 9.48
C HIS A 262 -2.55 -4.86 10.56
N PHE A 263 -2.03 -5.57 11.59
CA PHE A 263 -2.82 -5.99 12.74
C PHE A 263 -3.28 -4.78 13.57
N GLU A 264 -2.38 -3.83 13.84
CA GLU A 264 -2.70 -2.62 14.59
C GLU A 264 -3.62 -1.67 13.77
N ILE A 265 -3.40 -1.57 12.46
CA ILE A 265 -4.17 -0.69 11.59
C ILE A 265 -5.58 -1.24 11.36
N CYS A 266 -5.70 -2.51 10.98
CA CYS A 266 -6.98 -3.10 10.57
C CYS A 266 -7.79 -3.71 11.71
N LYS A 267 -7.19 -3.91 12.90
CA LYS A 267 -7.85 -4.32 14.17
C LYS A 267 -9.02 -5.31 13.99
N ASN A 268 -10.24 -4.82 14.12
CA ASN A 268 -11.48 -5.63 14.11
C ASN A 268 -11.79 -6.33 12.78
N ASN A 269 -11.05 -5.98 11.71
CA ASN A 269 -11.18 -6.67 10.43
C ASN A 269 -10.23 -7.86 10.31
N ILE A 270 -9.29 -8.06 11.25
CA ILE A 270 -8.30 -9.13 11.20
C ILE A 270 -8.90 -10.46 11.65
N ILE A 271 -8.70 -11.48 10.84
CA ILE A 271 -8.95 -12.88 11.13
C ILE A 271 -7.61 -13.61 10.96
N PRO A 272 -6.84 -13.82 12.05
CA PRO A 272 -5.56 -14.49 11.93
C PRO A 272 -5.75 -15.96 11.63
N TYR A 273 -4.82 -16.55 10.87
CA TYR A 273 -4.70 -18.00 10.70
C TYR A 273 -3.24 -18.42 10.95
N TYR A 274 -3.06 -19.66 11.41
CA TYR A 274 -1.78 -20.14 11.93
C TYR A 274 -1.27 -21.40 11.25
N SER A 275 -2.14 -22.20 10.64
CA SER A 275 -1.80 -23.44 9.95
C SER A 275 -2.66 -23.65 8.70
N TYR A 276 -2.34 -24.70 7.97
CA TYR A 276 -3.12 -25.19 6.85
C TYR A 276 -4.56 -25.56 7.27
N GLU A 277 -4.70 -26.33 8.34
CA GLU A 277 -5.99 -26.81 8.85
C GLU A 277 -6.84 -25.65 9.36
N ASP A 278 -6.23 -24.76 10.13
CA ASP A 278 -6.89 -23.57 10.67
C ASP A 278 -7.43 -22.67 9.55
N LEU A 279 -6.61 -22.42 8.51
CA LEU A 279 -7.07 -21.62 7.37
C LEU A 279 -8.18 -22.31 6.60
N ASN A 280 -8.05 -23.63 6.33
CA ASN A 280 -9.07 -24.40 5.62
C ASN A 280 -10.42 -24.33 6.34
N LEU A 281 -10.44 -24.55 7.66
CA LEU A 281 -11.65 -24.47 8.47
C LEU A 281 -12.26 -23.05 8.42
N LYS A 282 -11.44 -22.02 8.59
CA LYS A 282 -11.89 -20.61 8.57
C LYS A 282 -12.48 -20.18 7.23
N ILE A 283 -11.93 -20.66 6.10
CA ILE A 283 -12.48 -20.38 4.77
C ILE A 283 -13.84 -21.06 4.59
N LEU A 284 -13.94 -22.34 4.94
CA LEU A 284 -15.18 -23.11 4.78
C LEU A 284 -16.30 -22.58 5.68
N SER A 285 -15.99 -22.24 6.94
CA SER A 285 -16.96 -21.70 7.92
C SER A 285 -17.23 -20.20 7.76
N PHE A 286 -16.55 -19.51 6.83
CA PHE A 286 -16.70 -18.07 6.68
C PHE A 286 -18.14 -17.65 6.40
N ASN A 287 -18.69 -16.79 7.25
CA ASN A 287 -19.99 -16.14 7.05
C ASN A 287 -19.79 -14.78 6.38
N LYS A 288 -20.12 -14.68 5.07
CA LYS A 288 -20.01 -13.43 4.29
C LYS A 288 -21.01 -12.34 4.71
N ASP A 289 -22.08 -12.70 5.41
CA ASP A 289 -23.13 -11.76 5.84
C ASP A 289 -22.81 -11.09 7.18
N ARG A 290 -21.75 -11.55 7.87
CA ARG A 290 -21.23 -10.88 9.07
C ARG A 290 -20.78 -9.46 8.74
N LYS A 291 -21.30 -8.49 9.51
CA LYS A 291 -20.98 -7.07 9.33
C LYS A 291 -19.69 -6.68 10.04
N TYR A 292 -18.87 -5.90 9.34
CA TYR A 292 -17.67 -5.27 9.87
C TYR A 292 -17.83 -3.76 9.82
N ASN A 293 -17.26 -3.05 10.78
CA ASN A 293 -17.35 -1.59 10.84
C ASN A 293 -15.94 -0.99 10.94
N SER A 294 -15.56 -0.23 9.92
CA SER A 294 -14.26 0.43 9.82
C SER A 294 -14.36 1.96 9.79
N ASN A 295 -15.42 2.55 10.36
CA ASN A 295 -15.62 4.00 10.30
C ASN A 295 -14.47 4.77 10.98
N ASN A 296 -13.96 4.30 12.11
CA ASN A 296 -12.80 4.90 12.78
C ASN A 296 -11.56 4.82 11.87
N LEU A 297 -11.28 3.67 11.27
CA LEU A 297 -10.17 3.49 10.36
C LEU A 297 -10.29 4.41 9.12
N LYS A 298 -11.48 4.55 8.53
CA LYS A 298 -11.73 5.49 7.43
C LYS A 298 -11.39 6.92 7.81
N LYS A 299 -11.73 7.34 9.04
CA LYS A 299 -11.40 8.67 9.57
C LYS A 299 -9.89 8.81 9.80
N GLU A 300 -9.27 7.83 10.42
CA GLU A 300 -7.83 7.81 10.72
C GLU A 300 -6.97 7.90 9.45
N LEU A 301 -7.30 7.12 8.43
CA LEU A 301 -6.55 7.05 7.15
C LEU A 301 -7.07 8.01 6.08
N SER A 302 -8.01 8.91 6.41
CA SER A 302 -8.50 9.91 5.46
C SER A 302 -7.38 10.87 5.03
N GLU A 303 -7.49 11.39 3.82
CA GLU A 303 -6.55 12.39 3.29
C GLU A 303 -6.36 13.57 4.24
N LYS A 304 -7.47 14.09 4.81
CA LYS A 304 -7.46 15.21 5.74
C LYS A 304 -6.68 14.90 7.02
N ASN A 305 -6.79 13.68 7.56
CA ASN A 305 -6.11 13.32 8.79
C ASN A 305 -4.65 12.96 8.54
N THR A 306 -4.37 12.15 7.53
CA THR A 306 -3.00 11.74 7.20
C THR A 306 -2.12 12.90 6.79
N ILE A 307 -2.65 13.88 6.03
CA ILE A 307 -1.87 15.07 5.66
C ILE A 307 -1.59 16.02 6.83
N LYS A 308 -2.48 16.06 7.85
CA LYS A 308 -2.21 16.80 9.08
C LYS A 308 -1.05 16.20 9.87
N ILE A 309 -0.97 14.85 9.89
CA ILE A 309 0.14 14.15 10.55
C ILE A 309 1.41 14.34 9.72
N PHE A 310 1.33 14.20 8.40
CA PHE A 310 2.44 14.46 7.48
C PHE A 310 3.03 15.86 7.65
N LYS A 311 2.20 16.89 7.86
CA LYS A 311 2.68 18.27 8.13
C LYS A 311 3.64 18.34 9.33
N LYS A 312 3.51 17.44 10.31
CA LYS A 312 4.36 17.42 11.51
C LYS A 312 5.76 16.86 11.25
N ILE A 313 5.97 16.19 10.14
CA ILE A 313 7.28 15.67 9.73
C ILE A 313 7.94 16.54 8.66
N LEU A 314 7.23 17.54 8.11
CA LEU A 314 7.78 18.66 7.37
C LEU A 314 8.34 19.72 8.35
#